data_fe2eff5f453ceb152b5ddb9dff7b3217
#
_entry.id   fe2eff5f453ceb152b5ddb9dff7b3217
#
_cell.length_a   1.000
_cell.length_b   1.000
_cell.length_c   1.000
_cell.angle_alpha   90.00
_cell.angle_beta   90.00
_cell.angle_gamma   90.00
#
_symmetry.space_group_name_H-M   'P 1'
#
loop_
_entity.id
_entity.type
_entity.pdbx_description
1 polymer ?
#
loop_
_entity_poly.entity_id
_entity_poly.type
_entity_poly.pdbx_seq_one_letter_code
_entity_poly.pdbx_strand_id
1 'polypeptide(L)'
;MKNYLLFLVGLLALASCDPNLPFQPQPQYEFDKFLAEDRLKIDAFLDTARIDSISRIHDPSGIVIIVQEEGAGSRPVSSSVIYSDYTGYLISDGSVFDTSIEQVARENDIFDENRKYVPFSFVLGSTSVIAGWDIVLRRMRPGSKFVMIIPSPYAYRSQENNPRIPPNSVLAFEVDFLGTD
;
A
#
# COMPACT_ATOMS: atom_id res chain seq x y z
N MET A 1 -52.15 -61.78 -24.27
CA MET A 1 -50.68 -61.68 -24.06
C MET A 1 -50.38 -60.23 -23.75
N LYS A 2 -49.94 -59.96 -22.52
CA LYS A 2 -49.97 -58.64 -21.91
C LYS A 2 -48.68 -57.86 -22.16
N ASN A 3 -48.84 -56.68 -22.75
CA ASN A 3 -47.73 -55.71 -22.91
C ASN A 3 -47.55 -54.92 -21.61
N TYR A 4 -46.39 -55.06 -20.98
CA TYR A 4 -46.00 -54.20 -19.87
C TYR A 4 -45.17 -53.03 -20.43
N LEU A 5 -45.77 -51.84 -20.39
CA LEU A 5 -45.11 -50.55 -20.70
C LEU A 5 -44.43 -50.06 -19.43
N LEU A 6 -43.15 -50.15 -19.36
CA LEU A 6 -42.32 -49.61 -18.27
C LEU A 6 -42.20 -48.12 -18.44
N PHE A 7 -42.89 -47.33 -17.60
CA PHE A 7 -42.69 -45.89 -17.44
C PHE A 7 -41.43 -45.64 -16.58
N LEU A 8 -40.38 -45.17 -17.21
CA LEU A 8 -39.18 -44.68 -16.53
C LEU A 8 -39.43 -43.24 -16.09
N VAL A 9 -39.77 -43.02 -14.84
CA VAL A 9 -39.91 -41.68 -14.26
C VAL A 9 -38.54 -41.19 -13.90
N GLY A 10 -37.99 -40.27 -14.77
CA GLY A 10 -36.76 -39.56 -14.49
C GLY A 10 -36.97 -38.52 -13.39
N LEU A 11 -36.35 -38.75 -12.25
CA LEU A 11 -36.31 -37.83 -11.11
C LEU A 11 -35.33 -36.70 -11.44
N LEU A 12 -35.83 -35.57 -11.96
CA LEU A 12 -35.05 -34.33 -12.02
C LEU A 12 -34.85 -33.82 -10.59
N ALA A 13 -33.68 -33.97 -10.05
CA ALA A 13 -33.26 -33.24 -8.85
C ALA A 13 -33.07 -31.78 -9.21
N LEU A 14 -34.09 -30.95 -8.94
CA LEU A 14 -33.94 -29.51 -8.93
C LEU A 14 -33.01 -29.14 -7.77
N ALA A 15 -31.77 -28.76 -8.08
CA ALA A 15 -30.91 -28.09 -7.12
C ALA A 15 -31.60 -26.78 -6.72
N SER A 16 -32.28 -26.80 -5.59
CA SER A 16 -32.85 -25.61 -4.96
C SER A 16 -31.69 -24.78 -4.47
N CYS A 17 -31.45 -23.63 -5.14
CA CYS A 17 -30.71 -22.55 -4.51
C CYS A 17 -31.53 -22.10 -3.32
N ASP A 18 -31.05 -22.30 -2.11
CA ASP A 18 -31.68 -21.88 -0.88
C ASP A 18 -31.65 -20.35 -0.79
N PRO A 19 -32.74 -19.62 -0.99
CA PRO A 19 -32.76 -18.16 -0.95
C PRO A 19 -32.64 -17.59 0.48
N ASN A 20 -32.52 -18.47 1.49
CA ASN A 20 -32.46 -18.11 2.91
C ASN A 20 -31.07 -18.27 3.53
N LEU A 21 -30.00 -18.40 2.74
CA LEU A 21 -28.67 -18.24 3.32
C LEU A 21 -28.56 -16.78 3.82
N PRO A 22 -28.41 -16.57 5.15
CA PRO A 22 -28.27 -15.23 5.67
C PRO A 22 -27.06 -14.59 4.98
N PHE A 23 -27.26 -13.41 4.41
CA PHE A 23 -26.18 -12.58 3.88
C PHE A 23 -25.14 -12.44 5.00
N GLN A 24 -24.03 -13.17 4.90
CA GLN A 24 -22.92 -12.99 5.81
C GLN A 24 -22.20 -11.70 5.37
N PRO A 25 -22.28 -10.62 6.16
CA PRO A 25 -21.56 -9.42 5.82
C PRO A 25 -20.08 -9.78 5.72
N GLN A 26 -19.44 -9.40 4.60
CA GLN A 26 -18.00 -9.53 4.47
C GLN A 26 -17.35 -8.84 5.67
N PRO A 27 -16.32 -9.42 6.30
CA PRO A 27 -15.65 -8.78 7.42
C PRO A 27 -15.18 -7.39 6.98
N GLN A 28 -15.76 -6.37 7.60
CA GLN A 28 -15.36 -4.99 7.34
C GLN A 28 -13.96 -4.78 7.92
N TYR A 29 -13.09 -4.14 7.14
CA TYR A 29 -11.74 -3.82 7.61
C TYR A 29 -11.78 -2.94 8.88
N GLU A 30 -11.15 -3.40 9.95
CA GLU A 30 -11.16 -2.75 11.27
C GLU A 30 -10.17 -1.58 11.31
N PHE A 31 -10.49 -0.52 10.58
CA PHE A 31 -9.61 0.63 10.33
C PHE A 31 -9.01 1.23 11.61
N ASP A 32 -9.87 1.59 12.58
CA ASP A 32 -9.44 2.25 13.81
C ASP A 32 -8.58 1.36 14.70
N LYS A 33 -8.88 0.06 14.74
CA LYS A 33 -8.09 -0.92 15.48
C LYS A 33 -6.67 -1.01 14.90
N PHE A 34 -6.55 -1.26 13.60
CA PHE A 34 -5.24 -1.35 12.97
C PHE A 34 -4.45 -0.04 13.04
N LEU A 35 -5.14 1.10 12.95
CA LEU A 35 -4.48 2.38 13.12
C LEU A 35 -3.91 2.57 14.54
N ALA A 36 -4.64 2.13 15.55
CA ALA A 36 -4.17 2.19 16.95
C ALA A 36 -2.98 1.24 17.20
N GLU A 37 -3.04 0.02 16.68
CA GLU A 37 -1.94 -0.96 16.76
C GLU A 37 -0.69 -0.47 16.02
N ASP A 38 -0.87 0.10 14.84
CA ASP A 38 0.24 0.56 14.01
C ASP A 38 0.95 1.79 14.60
N ARG A 39 0.22 2.67 15.32
CA ARG A 39 0.84 3.77 16.07
C ARG A 39 1.89 3.28 17.05
N LEU A 40 1.59 2.21 17.79
CA LEU A 40 2.56 1.64 18.73
C LEU A 40 3.79 1.07 18.03
N LYS A 41 3.61 0.44 16.85
CA LYS A 41 4.73 -0.06 16.04
C LYS A 41 5.57 1.09 15.49
N ILE A 42 4.93 2.16 15.02
CA ILE A 42 5.61 3.36 14.51
C ILE A 42 6.40 4.04 15.60
N ASP A 43 5.82 4.24 16.80
CA ASP A 43 6.50 4.86 17.93
C ASP A 43 7.74 4.04 18.33
N ALA A 44 7.61 2.72 18.47
CA ALA A 44 8.72 1.82 18.78
C ALA A 44 9.82 1.84 17.71
N PHE A 45 9.45 1.91 16.42
CA PHE A 45 10.40 2.07 15.33
C PHE A 45 11.16 3.41 15.43
N LEU A 46 10.45 4.51 15.65
CA LEU A 46 11.03 5.84 15.75
C LEU A 46 11.96 6.03 16.95
N ASP A 47 11.76 5.29 18.02
CA ASP A 47 12.64 5.30 19.20
C ASP A 47 14.02 4.70 18.92
N THR A 48 14.11 3.80 17.94
CA THR A 48 15.35 3.09 17.61
C THR A 48 15.95 3.48 16.26
N ALA A 49 15.13 3.94 15.33
CA ALA A 49 15.55 4.33 13.98
C ALA A 49 16.44 5.57 14.00
N ARG A 50 17.64 5.43 13.43
CA ARG A 50 18.59 6.55 13.26
C ARG A 50 18.45 7.12 11.85
N ILE A 51 17.40 7.91 11.66
CA ILE A 51 17.13 8.59 10.38
C ILE A 51 17.46 10.06 10.58
N ASP A 52 18.45 10.56 9.83
CA ASP A 52 18.80 11.97 9.84
C ASP A 52 17.61 12.80 9.35
N SER A 53 17.33 13.88 10.07
CA SER A 53 16.16 14.72 9.77
C SER A 53 16.39 16.17 10.15
N ILE A 54 15.90 17.07 9.33
CA ILE A 54 15.79 18.50 9.65
C ILE A 54 14.46 18.82 10.33
N SER A 55 13.41 18.01 10.05
CA SER A 55 12.10 18.16 10.70
C SER A 55 11.30 16.86 10.63
N ARG A 56 10.30 16.71 11.54
CA ARG A 56 9.33 15.63 11.53
C ARG A 56 7.91 16.18 11.54
N ILE A 57 7.05 15.62 10.71
CA ILE A 57 5.63 15.99 10.62
C ILE A 57 4.82 14.76 11.04
N HIS A 58 4.04 14.90 12.11
CA HIS A 58 3.06 13.90 12.53
C HIS A 58 1.70 14.32 11.96
N ASP A 59 1.24 13.57 10.95
CA ASP A 59 -0.06 13.81 10.33
C ASP A 59 -1.20 13.27 11.20
N PRO A 60 -2.39 13.89 11.24
CA PRO A 60 -3.55 13.36 11.97
C PRO A 60 -3.98 11.94 11.53
N SER A 61 -3.66 11.54 10.31
CA SER A 61 -3.87 10.16 9.83
C SER A 61 -2.98 9.11 10.51
N GLY A 62 -2.00 9.53 11.31
CA GLY A 62 -0.99 8.66 11.92
C GLY A 62 0.24 8.42 11.03
N ILE A 63 0.29 9.02 9.84
CA ILE A 63 1.47 9.01 8.99
C ILE A 63 2.54 9.91 9.61
N VAL A 64 3.80 9.47 9.59
CA VAL A 64 4.95 10.27 10.01
C VAL A 64 5.82 10.56 8.79
N ILE A 65 6.19 11.84 8.62
CA ILE A 65 7.09 12.27 7.55
C ILE A 65 8.36 12.80 8.20
N ILE A 66 9.49 12.20 7.88
CA ILE A 66 10.82 12.59 8.37
C ILE A 66 11.51 13.31 7.22
N VAL A 67 11.55 14.64 7.27
CA VAL A 67 12.12 15.46 6.21
C VAL A 67 13.63 15.50 6.38
N GLN A 68 14.38 15.14 5.35
CA GLN A 68 15.83 15.14 5.29
C GLN A 68 16.36 16.33 4.50
N GLU A 69 15.70 16.66 3.39
CA GLU A 69 15.99 17.83 2.58
C GLU A 69 14.68 18.53 2.20
N GLU A 70 14.61 19.84 2.35
CA GLU A 70 13.46 20.62 1.90
C GLU A 70 13.60 20.97 0.42
N GLY A 71 12.54 20.71 -0.34
CA GLY A 71 12.42 21.15 -1.71
C GLY A 71 11.97 22.61 -1.83
N ALA A 72 11.89 23.07 -3.07
CA ALA A 72 11.51 24.44 -3.41
C ALA A 72 10.26 24.47 -4.33
N GLY A 73 9.70 25.66 -4.53
CA GLY A 73 8.55 25.85 -5.41
C GLY A 73 7.20 25.53 -4.75
N SER A 74 6.17 25.40 -5.57
CA SER A 74 4.81 25.15 -5.12
C SER A 74 4.61 23.66 -4.80
N ARG A 75 3.78 23.39 -3.78
CA ARG A 75 3.33 22.03 -3.53
C ARG A 75 2.41 21.55 -4.64
N PRO A 76 2.45 20.25 -4.99
CA PRO A 76 1.58 19.70 -6.01
C PRO A 76 0.11 19.75 -5.58
N VAL A 77 -0.77 19.87 -6.56
CA VAL A 77 -2.23 19.86 -6.38
C VAL A 77 -2.83 18.61 -7.03
N SER A 78 -4.12 18.39 -6.85
CA SER A 78 -4.80 17.28 -7.55
C SER A 78 -4.58 17.38 -9.06
N SER A 79 -4.37 16.22 -9.69
CA SER A 79 -4.03 16.06 -11.10
C SER A 79 -2.62 16.46 -11.51
N SER A 80 -1.75 16.94 -10.60
CA SER A 80 -0.32 17.05 -10.89
C SER A 80 0.28 15.68 -11.15
N VAL A 81 1.17 15.57 -12.13
CA VAL A 81 1.99 14.38 -12.32
C VAL A 81 3.20 14.46 -11.40
N ILE A 82 3.40 13.46 -10.58
CA ILE A 82 4.50 13.34 -9.63
C ILE A 82 5.60 12.49 -10.24
N TYR A 83 6.85 12.88 -10.06
CA TYR A 83 8.05 12.10 -10.41
C TYR A 83 8.91 11.94 -9.18
N SER A 84 9.23 10.69 -8.80
CA SER A 84 10.06 10.40 -7.64
C SER A 84 10.88 9.13 -7.81
N ASP A 85 12.06 9.11 -7.21
CA ASP A 85 12.71 7.86 -6.87
C ASP A 85 12.32 7.44 -5.47
N TYR A 86 12.27 6.13 -5.23
CA TYR A 86 11.89 5.60 -3.93
C TYR A 86 12.48 4.22 -3.64
N THR A 87 12.54 3.92 -2.34
CA THR A 87 12.74 2.57 -1.81
C THR A 87 11.74 2.32 -0.71
N GLY A 88 10.90 1.29 -0.88
CA GLY A 88 9.90 0.86 0.09
C GLY A 88 10.38 -0.34 0.91
N TYR A 89 10.25 -0.27 2.24
CA TYR A 89 10.63 -1.35 3.15
C TYR A 89 9.64 -1.52 4.30
N LEU A 90 9.65 -2.71 4.90
CA LEU A 90 8.86 -3.01 6.10
C LEU A 90 9.56 -2.45 7.33
N ILE A 91 8.84 -1.76 8.22
CA ILE A 91 9.45 -1.27 9.48
C ILE A 91 9.71 -2.41 10.48
N SER A 92 9.12 -3.59 10.28
CA SER A 92 9.22 -4.74 11.17
C SER A 92 10.60 -5.39 11.16
N ASP A 93 11.27 -5.41 10.00
CA ASP A 93 12.54 -6.13 9.80
C ASP A 93 13.49 -5.42 8.82
N GLY A 94 13.06 -4.29 8.23
CA GLY A 94 13.84 -3.52 7.27
C GLY A 94 13.90 -4.13 5.86
N SER A 95 13.17 -5.21 5.58
CA SER A 95 13.19 -5.86 4.27
C SER A 95 12.62 -4.95 3.18
N VAL A 96 13.38 -4.76 2.11
CA VAL A 96 12.96 -3.97 0.95
C VAL A 96 12.00 -4.79 0.11
N PHE A 97 10.81 -4.25 -0.16
CA PHE A 97 9.80 -4.93 -0.96
C PHE A 97 9.65 -4.36 -2.38
N ASP A 98 10.06 -3.11 -2.59
CA ASP A 98 9.99 -2.46 -3.90
C ASP A 98 10.90 -1.22 -3.96
N THR A 99 11.40 -0.88 -5.17
CA THR A 99 12.22 0.32 -5.40
C THR A 99 12.19 0.72 -6.87
N SER A 100 12.38 2.01 -7.18
CA SER A 100 12.63 2.52 -8.54
C SER A 100 14.11 2.43 -8.95
N ILE A 101 15.02 2.12 -8.03
CA ILE A 101 16.47 2.18 -8.20
C ILE A 101 17.04 0.79 -8.45
N GLU A 102 17.60 0.54 -9.64
CA GLU A 102 18.10 -0.77 -10.04
C GLU A 102 19.16 -1.33 -9.09
N GLN A 103 20.10 -0.51 -8.66
CA GLN A 103 21.15 -0.94 -7.73
C GLN A 103 20.55 -1.45 -6.42
N VAL A 104 19.61 -0.72 -5.84
CA VAL A 104 18.90 -1.14 -4.60
C VAL A 104 18.15 -2.45 -4.81
N ALA A 105 17.51 -2.62 -5.97
CA ALA A 105 16.81 -3.86 -6.29
C ALA A 105 17.76 -5.07 -6.33
N ARG A 106 18.96 -4.91 -6.89
CA ARG A 106 19.99 -5.95 -6.94
C ARG A 106 20.57 -6.29 -5.57
N GLU A 107 20.82 -5.27 -4.76
CA GLU A 107 21.36 -5.43 -3.40
C GLU A 107 20.38 -6.11 -2.43
N ASN A 108 19.09 -6.09 -2.74
CA ASN A 108 18.03 -6.67 -1.90
C ASN A 108 17.34 -7.90 -2.53
N ASP A 109 17.94 -8.52 -3.56
CA ASP A 109 17.42 -9.72 -4.22
C ASP A 109 15.99 -9.59 -4.77
N ILE A 110 15.59 -8.37 -5.18
CA ILE A 110 14.27 -8.07 -5.76
C ILE A 110 14.37 -7.57 -7.22
N PHE A 111 15.54 -7.71 -7.84
CA PHE A 111 15.75 -7.30 -9.22
C PHE A 111 14.92 -8.13 -10.19
N ASP A 112 14.25 -7.43 -11.13
CA ASP A 112 13.50 -8.03 -12.23
C ASP A 112 14.05 -7.49 -13.57
N GLU A 113 14.56 -8.37 -14.42
CA GLU A 113 15.11 -8.04 -15.74
C GLU A 113 14.08 -7.44 -16.72
N ASN A 114 12.78 -7.73 -16.49
CA ASN A 114 11.69 -7.23 -17.32
C ASN A 114 11.20 -5.84 -16.87
N ARG A 115 11.63 -5.36 -15.71
CA ARG A 115 11.28 -4.05 -15.17
C ARG A 115 12.26 -2.98 -15.64
N LYS A 116 11.74 -1.83 -16.07
CA LYS A 116 12.56 -0.63 -16.28
C LYS A 116 12.67 0.12 -14.96
N TYR A 117 13.90 0.29 -14.50
CA TYR A 117 14.20 1.09 -13.31
C TYR A 117 14.38 2.55 -13.75
N VAL A 118 13.32 3.31 -13.63
CA VAL A 118 13.23 4.74 -13.96
C VAL A 118 12.42 5.42 -12.85
N PRO A 119 12.49 6.75 -12.71
CA PRO A 119 11.67 7.45 -11.74
C PRO A 119 10.20 7.06 -11.85
N PHE A 120 9.62 6.76 -10.70
CA PHE A 120 8.22 6.41 -10.59
C PHE A 120 7.35 7.63 -10.84
N SER A 121 6.32 7.50 -11.67
CA SER A 121 5.40 8.58 -11.95
C SER A 121 3.95 8.17 -11.76
N PHE A 122 3.17 9.08 -11.19
CA PHE A 122 1.72 8.90 -11.02
C PHE A 122 1.00 10.24 -10.97
N VAL A 123 -0.31 10.21 -11.18
CA VAL A 123 -1.18 11.41 -11.07
C VAL A 123 -1.69 11.53 -9.64
N LEU A 124 -1.42 12.64 -8.98
CA LEU A 124 -1.83 12.90 -7.60
C LEU A 124 -3.36 13.00 -7.50
N GLY A 125 -3.94 12.22 -6.58
CA GLY A 125 -5.39 12.08 -6.42
C GLY A 125 -6.00 10.97 -7.27
N SER A 126 -5.19 10.22 -8.02
CA SER A 126 -5.66 9.00 -8.69
C SER A 126 -5.69 7.82 -7.70
N THR A 127 -6.31 6.71 -8.09
CA THR A 127 -6.32 5.47 -7.30
C THR A 127 -5.14 4.54 -7.62
N SER A 128 -4.13 5.04 -8.31
CA SER A 128 -2.98 4.24 -8.77
C SER A 128 -1.95 3.96 -7.68
N VAL A 129 -1.99 4.70 -6.58
CA VAL A 129 -1.10 4.56 -5.43
C VAL A 129 -1.89 4.37 -4.13
N ILE A 130 -1.24 3.86 -3.09
CA ILE A 130 -1.83 3.79 -1.75
C ILE A 130 -2.09 5.20 -1.21
N ALA A 131 -3.14 5.36 -0.39
CA ALA A 131 -3.61 6.67 0.09
C ALA A 131 -2.52 7.47 0.83
N GLY A 132 -1.58 6.79 1.49
CA GLY A 132 -0.46 7.42 2.17
C GLY A 132 0.40 8.29 1.25
N TRP A 133 0.64 7.87 0.01
CA TRP A 133 1.39 8.67 -0.97
C TRP A 133 0.68 9.98 -1.30
N ASP A 134 -0.62 9.95 -1.56
CA ASP A 134 -1.42 11.14 -1.84
C ASP A 134 -1.40 12.15 -0.68
N ILE A 135 -1.52 11.66 0.57
CA ILE A 135 -1.50 12.50 1.78
C ILE A 135 -0.14 13.20 1.91
N VAL A 136 0.96 12.45 1.73
CA VAL A 136 2.31 12.96 1.94
C VAL A 136 2.72 13.93 0.84
N LEU A 137 2.57 13.54 -0.42
CA LEU A 137 3.06 14.36 -1.55
C LEU A 137 2.37 15.74 -1.63
N ARG A 138 1.11 15.88 -1.17
CA ARG A 138 0.44 17.19 -1.05
C ARG A 138 1.11 18.13 -0.04
N ARG A 139 1.93 17.60 0.87
CA ARG A 139 2.65 18.37 1.89
C ARG A 139 4.07 18.68 1.49
N MET A 140 4.64 17.93 0.54
CA MET A 140 6.03 18.06 0.13
C MET A 140 6.17 18.98 -1.08
N ARG A 141 7.38 19.51 -1.30
CA ARG A 141 7.73 20.33 -2.45
C ARG A 141 8.66 19.57 -3.38
N PRO A 142 8.67 19.83 -4.69
CA PRO A 142 9.68 19.27 -5.59
C PRO A 142 11.10 19.51 -5.07
N GLY A 143 11.96 18.51 -5.21
CA GLY A 143 13.34 18.50 -4.67
C GLY A 143 13.45 18.14 -3.19
N SER A 144 12.34 17.76 -2.51
CA SER A 144 12.43 17.26 -1.13
C SER A 144 12.94 15.83 -1.10
N LYS A 145 13.76 15.51 -0.08
CA LYS A 145 14.03 14.12 0.33
C LYS A 145 13.46 13.86 1.70
N PHE A 146 12.78 12.76 1.85
CA PHE A 146 12.09 12.41 3.09
C PHE A 146 11.84 10.90 3.22
N VAL A 147 11.66 10.46 4.45
CA VAL A 147 11.12 9.14 4.76
C VAL A 147 9.68 9.31 5.21
N MET A 148 8.74 8.57 4.61
CA MET A 148 7.37 8.52 5.07
C MET A 148 7.06 7.15 5.65
N ILE A 149 6.46 7.14 6.85
CA ILE A 149 6.01 5.93 7.53
C ILE A 149 4.49 5.90 7.49
N ILE A 150 3.94 4.89 6.84
CA ILE A 150 2.52 4.79 6.50
C ILE A 150 1.90 3.63 7.27
N PRO A 151 0.93 3.88 8.18
CA PRO A 151 0.18 2.81 8.84
C PRO A 151 -0.65 2.01 7.83
N SER A 152 -0.87 0.74 8.13
CA SER A 152 -1.50 -0.23 7.23
C SER A 152 -2.86 0.19 6.68
N PRO A 153 -3.73 0.93 7.41
CA PRO A 153 -5.00 1.43 6.85
C PRO A 153 -4.86 2.36 5.64
N TYR A 154 -3.73 3.06 5.53
CA TYR A 154 -3.39 3.94 4.41
C TYR A 154 -2.41 3.32 3.43
N ALA A 155 -2.03 2.06 3.65
CA ALA A 155 -1.18 1.24 2.79
C ALA A 155 -2.02 0.14 2.09
N TYR A 156 -1.58 -1.11 2.15
CA TYR A 156 -2.25 -2.24 1.48
C TYR A 156 -3.29 -2.97 2.36
N ARG A 157 -3.46 -2.58 3.62
CA ARG A 157 -4.41 -3.20 4.56
C ARG A 157 -4.16 -4.71 4.69
N SER A 158 -5.23 -5.52 4.65
CA SER A 158 -5.18 -6.98 4.70
C SER A 158 -4.99 -7.66 3.34
N GLN A 159 -4.59 -6.92 2.28
CA GLN A 159 -4.39 -7.52 0.97
C GLN A 159 -3.16 -8.45 0.95
N GLU A 160 -3.30 -9.60 0.31
CA GLU A 160 -2.27 -10.64 0.20
C GLU A 160 -1.70 -10.76 -1.23
N ASN A 161 -1.91 -9.75 -2.06
CA ASN A 161 -1.52 -9.76 -3.47
C ASN A 161 -0.03 -9.44 -3.70
N ASN A 162 0.72 -9.12 -2.66
CA ASN A 162 2.17 -8.96 -2.72
C ASN A 162 2.86 -9.88 -1.70
N PRO A 163 3.59 -10.91 -2.14
CA PRO A 163 4.22 -11.88 -1.22
C PRO A 163 5.31 -11.29 -0.33
N ARG A 164 5.82 -10.08 -0.67
CA ARG A 164 6.82 -9.37 0.14
C ARG A 164 6.20 -8.45 1.19
N ILE A 165 4.89 -8.25 1.18
CA ILE A 165 4.19 -7.37 2.12
C ILE A 165 3.14 -8.19 2.88
N PRO A 166 3.43 -8.63 4.11
CA PRO A 166 2.43 -9.29 4.95
C PRO A 166 1.18 -8.42 5.16
N PRO A 167 0.00 -9.04 5.39
CA PRO A 167 -1.21 -8.30 5.74
C PRO A 167 -1.01 -7.35 6.92
N ASN A 168 -1.61 -6.17 6.84
CA ASN A 168 -1.55 -5.14 7.90
C ASN A 168 -0.14 -4.68 8.26
N SER A 169 0.77 -4.65 7.28
CA SER A 169 2.12 -4.14 7.46
C SER A 169 2.14 -2.61 7.48
N VAL A 170 2.88 -2.04 8.43
CA VAL A 170 3.31 -0.64 8.38
C VAL A 170 4.49 -0.55 7.42
N LEU A 171 4.41 0.39 6.50
CA LEU A 171 5.41 0.58 5.46
C LEU A 171 6.20 1.86 5.68
N ALA A 172 7.48 1.83 5.34
CA ALA A 172 8.29 3.01 5.18
C ALA A 172 8.73 3.16 3.72
N PHE A 173 8.84 4.40 3.26
CA PHE A 173 9.41 4.73 1.96
C PHE A 173 10.41 5.85 2.13
N GLU A 174 11.63 5.62 1.68
CA GLU A 174 12.59 6.69 1.38
C GLU A 174 12.23 7.25 0.01
N VAL A 175 12.09 8.57 -0.08
CA VAL A 175 11.59 9.22 -1.31
C VAL A 175 12.49 10.40 -1.65
N ASP A 176 12.94 10.43 -2.89
CA ASP A 176 13.50 11.61 -3.55
C ASP A 176 12.45 12.18 -4.52
N PHE A 177 11.83 13.30 -4.14
CA PHE A 177 10.77 13.93 -4.91
C PHE A 177 11.36 14.81 -6.00
N LEU A 178 11.55 14.24 -7.19
CA LEU A 178 12.30 14.88 -8.29
C LEU A 178 11.57 16.08 -8.91
N GLY A 179 10.23 16.01 -9.04
CA GLY A 179 9.48 17.07 -9.69
C GLY A 179 8.00 16.78 -9.91
N THR A 180 7.34 17.77 -10.47
CA THR A 180 5.92 17.69 -10.86
C THR A 180 5.67 18.50 -12.13
N ASP A 181 4.71 18.03 -12.95
CA ASP A 181 4.13 18.75 -14.10
C ASP A 181 2.74 19.29 -13.74
#